data_3ac2796f0e292fe0d0d9d07dc1387403
#
_entry.id   3ac2796f0e292fe0d0d9d07dc1387403
#
_cell.length_a   1.000
_cell.length_b   1.000
_cell.length_c   1.000
_cell.angle_alpha   90.00
_cell.angle_beta   90.00
_cell.angle_gamma   90.00
#
_symmetry.space_group_name_H-M   'P 1'
#
loop_
_entity.id
_entity.type
_entity.pdbx_description
1 polymer ?
#
loop_
_entity_poly.entity_id
_entity_poly.type
_entity_poly.pdbx_seq_one_letter_code
_entity_poly.pdbx_strand_id
1 'polypeptide(L)'
;MNSWQRNTETFAKEPALLQRITEPSYREALALGTEVREEYHFLARGEYNENYVFIHPDSGKKYVLRINHGSQMQLERQISYEAHALKLLENSGRTPKLYYCSEKSGEPGILVMEFLEGIALDYAKDLKLGAEILTDIHGLPYNREEDRGEDRLYFAKDPLVEMLSESARLQRVYELSPFMEDSVYSRLHALWKKGVEEKERGEKLLRQEEFCIINTELNSGNFLMNREGKKNYLVDWEKPLYGHFAQDLGHFLSPTTTFWKTDYILSEKEIKDFLEHYQKCRDIELPALQEQTALFILYNCIRGLSWCAMAYTEYKKGRDLQNEDTFQKIKAYLQNPFLTKVEECCKKLF
;
A
#
# COMPACT_ATOMS: atom_id res chain seq x y z
N MET A 1 -28.77 0.93 -14.68
CA MET A 1 -28.83 -0.21 -13.74
C MET A 1 -27.42 -0.34 -13.18
N ASN A 2 -27.25 -0.06 -11.90
CA ASN A 2 -25.93 -0.04 -11.24
C ASN A 2 -25.34 -1.45 -11.21
N SER A 3 -24.02 -1.54 -11.41
CA SER A 3 -23.20 -2.78 -11.39
C SER A 3 -23.33 -3.62 -10.12
N TRP A 4 -23.99 -3.10 -9.10
CA TRP A 4 -24.24 -3.69 -7.78
C TRP A 4 -25.21 -4.89 -7.80
N GLN A 5 -26.06 -5.02 -8.80
CA GLN A 5 -27.10 -6.07 -8.84
C GLN A 5 -26.65 -7.44 -9.36
N ARG A 6 -25.40 -7.62 -9.83
CA ARG A 6 -24.98 -8.88 -10.48
C ARG A 6 -24.24 -9.89 -9.59
N ASN A 7 -23.90 -9.57 -8.33
CA ASN A 7 -22.95 -10.39 -7.55
C ASN A 7 -23.46 -11.01 -6.23
N THR A 8 -24.74 -10.88 -5.90
CA THR A 8 -25.35 -11.56 -4.73
C THR A 8 -25.29 -13.09 -4.83
N GLU A 9 -25.23 -13.64 -6.03
CA GLU A 9 -25.18 -15.09 -6.24
C GLU A 9 -23.83 -15.73 -5.88
N THR A 10 -22.73 -14.97 -5.83
CA THR A 10 -21.38 -15.54 -5.62
C THR A 10 -21.13 -15.85 -4.15
N PHE A 11 -21.56 -14.98 -3.24
CA PHE A 11 -21.35 -15.16 -1.79
C PHE A 11 -22.16 -16.33 -1.22
N ALA A 12 -23.39 -16.54 -1.71
CA ALA A 12 -24.24 -17.65 -1.28
C ALA A 12 -23.72 -19.04 -1.70
N LYS A 13 -22.68 -19.10 -2.56
CA LYS A 13 -22.14 -20.35 -3.11
C LYS A 13 -20.93 -20.89 -2.33
N GLU A 14 -20.40 -20.15 -1.34
CA GLU A 14 -19.27 -20.60 -0.51
C GLU A 14 -19.73 -21.02 0.89
N PRO A 15 -20.00 -22.34 1.13
CA PRO A 15 -20.50 -22.82 2.42
C PRO A 15 -19.60 -22.48 3.60
N ALA A 16 -18.27 -22.50 3.41
CA ALA A 16 -17.31 -22.18 4.44
C ALA A 16 -17.43 -20.71 4.92
N LEU A 17 -17.67 -19.78 3.99
CA LEU A 17 -17.83 -18.37 4.32
C LEU A 17 -19.17 -18.11 5.03
N LEU A 18 -20.23 -18.75 4.57
CA LEU A 18 -21.54 -18.67 5.23
C LEU A 18 -21.44 -19.16 6.68
N GLN A 19 -20.71 -20.24 6.94
CA GLN A 19 -20.45 -20.72 8.28
C GLN A 19 -19.80 -19.64 9.15
N ARG A 20 -18.80 -18.90 8.61
CA ARG A 20 -18.05 -17.88 9.36
C ARG A 20 -18.91 -16.68 9.74
N ILE A 21 -19.74 -16.17 8.83
CA ILE A 21 -20.61 -15.01 9.12
C ILE A 21 -21.80 -15.37 10.04
N THR A 22 -22.10 -16.66 10.22
CA THR A 22 -23.12 -17.15 11.16
C THR A 22 -22.55 -17.49 12.53
N GLU A 23 -21.23 -17.42 12.73
CA GLU A 23 -20.61 -17.68 14.02
C GLU A 23 -21.12 -16.69 15.08
N PRO A 24 -21.40 -17.15 16.31
CA PRO A 24 -21.86 -16.27 17.38
C PRO A 24 -20.92 -15.07 17.63
N SER A 25 -19.60 -15.27 17.59
CA SER A 25 -18.60 -14.22 17.78
C SER A 25 -18.68 -13.13 16.72
N TYR A 26 -18.93 -13.51 15.45
CA TYR A 26 -19.12 -12.57 14.36
C TYR A 26 -20.40 -11.76 14.53
N ARG A 27 -21.53 -12.44 14.81
CA ARG A 27 -22.85 -11.84 14.99
C ARG A 27 -22.87 -10.87 16.16
N GLU A 28 -22.29 -11.27 17.30
CA GLU A 28 -22.22 -10.45 18.53
C GLU A 28 -21.34 -9.21 18.33
N ALA A 29 -20.13 -9.38 17.78
CA ALA A 29 -19.20 -8.27 17.56
C ALA A 29 -19.79 -7.16 16.68
N LEU A 30 -20.66 -7.52 15.75
CA LEU A 30 -21.32 -6.59 14.83
C LEU A 30 -22.74 -6.21 15.26
N ALA A 31 -23.21 -6.69 16.41
CA ALA A 31 -24.59 -6.55 16.88
C ALA A 31 -25.66 -7.02 15.86
N LEU A 32 -25.32 -8.05 15.09
CA LEU A 32 -26.23 -8.70 14.12
C LEU A 32 -27.12 -9.73 14.84
N GLY A 33 -28.35 -9.87 14.42
CA GLY A 33 -29.24 -10.93 14.91
C GLY A 33 -28.76 -12.33 14.49
N THR A 34 -29.40 -13.38 15.00
CA THR A 34 -29.06 -14.78 14.67
C THR A 34 -29.34 -15.15 13.22
N GLU A 35 -30.30 -14.47 12.61
CA GLU A 35 -30.66 -14.66 11.19
C GLU A 35 -29.79 -13.77 10.31
N VAL A 36 -29.32 -14.30 9.19
CA VAL A 36 -28.58 -13.52 8.17
C VAL A 36 -29.61 -12.73 7.34
N ARG A 37 -29.72 -11.43 7.59
CA ARG A 37 -30.60 -10.49 6.87
C ARG A 37 -29.82 -9.55 5.97
N GLU A 38 -28.51 -9.41 6.22
CA GLU A 38 -27.61 -8.59 5.44
C GLU A 38 -27.19 -9.28 4.13
N GLU A 39 -27.03 -8.49 3.09
CA GLU A 39 -26.56 -8.95 1.77
C GLU A 39 -25.12 -8.48 1.57
N TYR A 40 -24.26 -9.40 1.14
CA TYR A 40 -22.86 -9.15 0.86
C TYR A 40 -22.65 -8.95 -0.64
N HIS A 41 -22.21 -7.76 -1.02
CA HIS A 41 -21.96 -7.39 -2.42
C HIS A 41 -20.45 -7.31 -2.65
N PHE A 42 -19.97 -7.96 -3.70
CA PHE A 42 -18.58 -7.91 -4.09
C PHE A 42 -18.16 -6.46 -4.36
N LEU A 43 -17.09 -6.01 -3.70
CA LEU A 43 -16.54 -4.67 -3.83
C LEU A 43 -15.28 -4.65 -4.71
N ALA A 44 -14.28 -5.46 -4.37
CA ALA A 44 -13.01 -5.52 -5.08
C ALA A 44 -12.23 -6.79 -4.72
N ARG A 45 -11.34 -7.20 -5.62
CA ARG A 45 -10.36 -8.26 -5.36
C ARG A 45 -8.96 -7.72 -5.59
N GLY A 46 -8.09 -7.90 -4.60
CA GLY A 46 -6.65 -7.73 -4.69
C GLY A 46 -5.95 -9.04 -5.04
N GLU A 47 -4.64 -9.10 -4.83
CA GLU A 47 -3.87 -10.33 -5.08
C GLU A 47 -4.13 -11.41 -4.01
N TYR A 48 -4.34 -11.00 -2.76
CA TYR A 48 -4.53 -11.89 -1.61
C TYR A 48 -5.87 -11.68 -0.90
N ASN A 49 -6.62 -10.65 -1.24
CA ASN A 49 -7.82 -10.26 -0.52
C ASN A 49 -9.04 -10.13 -1.44
N GLU A 50 -10.18 -10.60 -0.96
CA GLU A 50 -11.51 -10.29 -1.50
C GLU A 50 -12.24 -9.39 -0.52
N ASN A 51 -12.84 -8.33 -1.05
CA ASN A 51 -13.59 -7.38 -0.24
C ASN A 51 -15.05 -7.37 -0.67
N TYR A 52 -15.94 -7.43 0.31
CA TYR A 52 -17.38 -7.34 0.15
C TYR A 52 -17.90 -6.17 0.98
N VAL A 53 -18.93 -5.50 0.50
CA VAL A 53 -19.65 -4.50 1.29
C VAL A 53 -21.01 -5.06 1.72
N PHE A 54 -21.41 -4.77 2.94
CA PHE A 54 -22.76 -5.07 3.42
C PHE A 54 -23.31 -3.92 4.26
N ILE A 55 -24.64 -3.86 4.35
CA ILE A 55 -25.35 -2.87 5.14
C ILE A 55 -25.92 -3.58 6.37
N HIS A 56 -25.63 -3.05 7.54
CA HIS A 56 -26.19 -3.56 8.80
C HIS A 56 -27.72 -3.35 8.80
N PRO A 57 -28.51 -4.41 8.96
CA PRO A 57 -29.96 -4.36 8.73
C PRO A 57 -30.72 -3.41 9.66
N ASP A 58 -30.23 -3.19 10.88
CA ASP A 58 -30.94 -2.37 11.87
C ASP A 58 -30.37 -0.94 11.95
N SER A 59 -29.06 -0.74 11.77
CA SER A 59 -28.45 0.59 11.89
C SER A 59 -28.25 1.32 10.57
N GLY A 60 -28.34 0.62 9.44
CA GLY A 60 -28.03 1.18 8.11
C GLY A 60 -26.55 1.49 7.86
N LYS A 61 -25.66 1.18 8.81
CA LYS A 61 -24.22 1.37 8.63
C LYS A 61 -23.66 0.41 7.59
N LYS A 62 -22.73 0.91 6.79
CA LYS A 62 -22.00 0.11 5.81
C LYS A 62 -20.69 -0.41 6.40
N TYR A 63 -20.36 -1.65 6.09
CA TYR A 63 -19.13 -2.32 6.48
C TYR A 63 -18.46 -2.97 5.28
N VAL A 64 -17.15 -3.15 5.38
CA VAL A 64 -16.36 -3.99 4.47
C VAL A 64 -16.02 -5.27 5.19
N LEU A 65 -16.39 -6.40 4.60
CA LEU A 65 -15.88 -7.72 4.94
C LEU A 65 -14.70 -8.01 4.01
N ARG A 66 -13.50 -8.16 4.57
CA ARG A 66 -12.30 -8.64 3.87
C ARG A 66 -12.10 -10.11 4.17
N ILE A 67 -11.86 -10.89 3.11
CA ILE A 67 -11.49 -12.29 3.18
C ILE A 67 -10.08 -12.41 2.64
N ASN A 68 -9.18 -12.97 3.45
CA ASN A 68 -7.77 -13.09 3.11
C ASN A 68 -7.41 -14.53 2.77
N HIS A 69 -6.74 -14.71 1.63
CA HIS A 69 -6.30 -16.01 1.11
C HIS A 69 -4.77 -16.19 1.15
N GLY A 70 -4.02 -15.19 1.62
CA GLY A 70 -2.56 -15.27 1.66
C GLY A 70 -1.89 -14.00 2.16
N SER A 71 -0.56 -13.99 2.14
CA SER A 71 0.25 -12.88 2.61
C SER A 71 1.41 -12.59 1.67
N GLN A 72 1.53 -11.35 1.24
CA GLN A 72 2.72 -10.88 0.51
C GLN A 72 3.95 -10.83 1.41
N MET A 73 3.76 -10.60 2.70
CA MET A 73 4.82 -10.61 3.72
C MET A 73 5.17 -12.01 4.23
N GLN A 74 4.49 -13.05 3.72
CA GLN A 74 4.62 -14.46 4.19
C GLN A 74 4.30 -14.62 5.68
N LEU A 75 3.36 -13.81 6.19
CA LEU A 75 2.88 -13.91 7.56
C LEU A 75 1.90 -15.06 7.70
N GLU A 76 2.02 -15.83 8.79
CA GLU A 76 1.05 -16.88 9.13
C GLU A 76 -0.29 -16.29 9.57
N ARG A 77 -0.26 -15.08 10.15
CA ARG A 77 -1.41 -14.38 10.73
C ARG A 77 -1.62 -13.01 10.08
N GLN A 78 -1.84 -13.01 8.77
CA GLN A 78 -1.97 -11.78 7.98
C GLN A 78 -3.12 -10.88 8.43
N ILE A 79 -4.28 -11.46 8.71
CA ILE A 79 -5.47 -10.70 9.11
C ILE A 79 -5.34 -10.15 10.53
N SER A 80 -4.76 -10.91 11.45
CA SER A 80 -4.48 -10.45 12.81
C SER A 80 -3.47 -9.29 12.79
N TYR A 81 -2.46 -9.37 11.93
CA TYR A 81 -1.48 -8.31 11.72
C TYR A 81 -2.11 -7.00 11.19
N GLU A 82 -2.95 -7.08 10.16
CA GLU A 82 -3.70 -5.93 9.64
C GLU A 82 -4.67 -5.36 10.69
N ALA A 83 -5.38 -6.22 11.41
CA ALA A 83 -6.28 -5.81 12.48
C ALA A 83 -5.55 -5.09 13.62
N HIS A 84 -4.34 -5.56 13.97
CA HIS A 84 -3.49 -4.92 14.97
C HIS A 84 -3.09 -3.51 14.51
N ALA A 85 -2.62 -3.37 13.27
CA ALA A 85 -2.27 -2.07 12.69
C ALA A 85 -3.45 -1.10 12.69
N LEU A 86 -4.65 -1.53 12.27
CA LEU A 86 -5.85 -0.69 12.28
C LEU A 86 -6.20 -0.18 13.68
N LYS A 87 -6.01 -1.01 14.73
CA LYS A 87 -6.19 -0.58 16.13
C LYS A 87 -5.20 0.50 16.54
N LEU A 88 -3.92 0.33 16.21
CA LEU A 88 -2.87 1.32 16.50
C LEU A 88 -3.14 2.66 15.80
N LEU A 89 -3.73 2.61 14.62
CA LEU A 89 -3.99 3.77 13.76
C LEU A 89 -5.34 4.45 13.99
N GLU A 90 -6.24 3.87 14.80
CA GLU A 90 -7.62 4.38 15.00
C GLU A 90 -7.64 5.87 15.41
N ASN A 91 -6.70 6.26 16.27
CA ASN A 91 -6.64 7.64 16.79
C ASN A 91 -6.19 8.68 15.73
N SER A 92 -5.66 8.26 14.58
CA SER A 92 -5.41 9.19 13.47
C SER A 92 -6.72 9.76 12.91
N GLY A 93 -7.79 8.98 12.99
CA GLY A 93 -9.05 9.25 12.31
C GLY A 93 -8.92 9.28 10.79
N ARG A 94 -7.84 8.67 10.24
CA ARG A 94 -7.52 8.60 8.80
C ARG A 94 -7.60 7.20 8.22
N THR A 95 -7.96 6.21 9.04
CA THR A 95 -8.03 4.79 8.64
C THR A 95 -9.42 4.23 8.93
N PRO A 96 -9.81 3.11 8.30
CA PRO A 96 -11.03 2.42 8.65
C PRO A 96 -11.00 1.94 10.10
N LYS A 97 -12.12 2.09 10.78
CA LYS A 97 -12.31 1.50 12.11
C LYS A 97 -12.46 -0.01 12.00
N LEU A 98 -11.77 -0.75 12.88
CA LEU A 98 -11.91 -2.20 13.01
C LEU A 98 -13.16 -2.55 13.83
N TYR A 99 -13.93 -3.54 13.37
CA TYR A 99 -15.09 -4.08 14.09
C TYR A 99 -14.96 -5.56 14.46
N TYR A 100 -14.33 -6.37 13.59
CA TYR A 100 -14.15 -7.80 13.83
C TYR A 100 -12.91 -8.31 13.14
N CYS A 101 -12.26 -9.30 13.76
CA CYS A 101 -11.14 -10.02 13.18
C CYS A 101 -11.21 -11.48 13.66
N SER A 102 -11.05 -12.41 12.73
CA SER A 102 -10.95 -13.82 13.04
C SER A 102 -10.02 -14.52 12.07
N GLU A 103 -9.06 -15.23 12.62
CA GLU A 103 -8.09 -16.02 11.88
C GLU A 103 -8.04 -17.43 12.49
N LYS A 104 -8.32 -18.44 11.69
CA LYS A 104 -8.33 -19.85 12.11
C LYS A 104 -7.40 -20.64 11.20
N SER A 105 -6.67 -21.57 11.79
CA SER A 105 -5.76 -22.42 11.02
C SER A 105 -6.50 -23.21 9.94
N GLY A 106 -6.01 -23.13 8.71
CA GLY A 106 -6.58 -23.84 7.55
C GLY A 106 -7.81 -23.21 6.93
N GLU A 107 -8.25 -22.03 7.41
CA GLU A 107 -9.36 -21.27 6.85
C GLU A 107 -8.91 -19.87 6.43
N PRO A 108 -9.55 -19.24 5.42
CA PRO A 108 -9.29 -17.83 5.10
C PRO A 108 -9.54 -16.92 6.30
N GLY A 109 -8.63 -15.98 6.56
CA GLY A 109 -8.81 -14.97 7.61
C GLY A 109 -9.94 -14.00 7.26
N ILE A 110 -10.66 -13.49 8.27
CA ILE A 110 -11.78 -12.55 8.09
C ILE A 110 -11.52 -11.28 8.90
N LEU A 111 -11.70 -10.14 8.25
CA LEU A 111 -11.66 -8.81 8.85
C LEU A 111 -12.94 -8.05 8.50
N VAL A 112 -13.57 -7.41 9.49
CA VAL A 112 -14.67 -6.46 9.23
C VAL A 112 -14.24 -5.07 9.69
N MET A 113 -14.33 -4.13 8.78
CA MET A 113 -13.94 -2.75 9.01
C MET A 113 -15.01 -1.77 8.49
N GLU A 114 -14.84 -0.51 8.86
CA GLU A 114 -15.68 0.58 8.40
C GLU A 114 -15.63 0.71 6.88
N PHE A 115 -16.80 0.90 6.25
CA PHE A 115 -16.85 1.33 4.86
C PHE A 115 -16.67 2.85 4.81
N LEU A 116 -15.60 3.30 4.19
CA LEU A 116 -15.29 4.70 4.00
C LEU A 116 -15.67 5.13 2.58
N GLU A 117 -16.40 6.22 2.47
CA GLU A 117 -16.72 6.83 1.18
C GLU A 117 -15.56 7.75 0.74
N GLY A 118 -15.41 7.90 -0.57
CA GLY A 118 -14.44 8.79 -1.18
C GLY A 118 -14.13 8.40 -2.62
N ILE A 119 -13.41 9.26 -3.31
CA ILE A 119 -12.86 9.01 -4.65
C ILE A 119 -11.35 8.89 -4.56
N ALA A 120 -10.73 8.22 -5.52
CA ALA A 120 -9.27 8.11 -5.58
C ALA A 120 -8.61 9.50 -5.66
N LEU A 121 -7.43 9.62 -5.05
CA LEU A 121 -6.63 10.84 -5.06
C LEU A 121 -6.26 11.25 -6.48
N ASP A 122 -6.43 12.54 -6.77
CA ASP A 122 -5.96 13.20 -7.99
C ASP A 122 -4.67 13.97 -7.67
N TYR A 123 -3.53 13.49 -8.16
CA TYR A 123 -2.23 14.12 -7.91
C TYR A 123 -2.17 15.58 -8.30
N ALA A 124 -2.92 16.01 -9.32
CA ALA A 124 -2.97 17.40 -9.74
C ALA A 124 -3.70 18.35 -8.76
N LYS A 125 -4.53 17.78 -7.85
CA LYS A 125 -5.43 18.59 -7.00
C LYS A 125 -5.27 18.32 -5.50
N ASP A 126 -4.95 17.07 -5.13
CA ASP A 126 -5.15 16.58 -3.77
C ASP A 126 -3.83 16.37 -3.00
N LEU A 127 -2.66 16.77 -3.55
CA LEU A 127 -1.35 16.55 -2.91
C LEU A 127 -1.28 17.07 -1.46
N LYS A 128 -1.84 18.26 -1.19
CA LYS A 128 -1.86 18.82 0.16
C LYS A 128 -2.69 17.98 1.12
N LEU A 129 -3.85 17.49 0.66
CA LEU A 129 -4.69 16.61 1.47
C LEU A 129 -4.01 15.26 1.73
N GLY A 130 -3.27 14.75 0.75
CA GLY A 130 -2.41 13.57 0.93
C GLY A 130 -1.34 13.79 2.01
N ALA A 131 -0.68 14.96 2.00
CA ALA A 131 0.30 15.31 3.03
C ALA A 131 -0.33 15.38 4.43
N GLU A 132 -1.53 15.95 4.57
CA GLU A 132 -2.26 16.02 5.83
C GLU A 132 -2.61 14.63 6.38
N ILE A 133 -3.09 13.72 5.52
CA ILE A 133 -3.36 12.34 5.90
C ILE A 133 -2.09 11.66 6.45
N LEU A 134 -0.98 11.75 5.70
CA LEU A 134 0.28 11.15 6.10
C LEU A 134 0.84 11.77 7.38
N THR A 135 0.69 13.08 7.56
CA THR A 135 1.10 13.77 8.77
C THR A 135 0.35 13.26 10.01
N ASP A 136 -0.98 13.12 9.92
CA ASP A 136 -1.80 12.63 11.02
C ASP A 136 -1.46 11.18 11.39
N ILE A 137 -1.16 10.35 10.40
CA ILE A 137 -0.76 8.95 10.59
C ILE A 137 0.65 8.86 11.19
N HIS A 138 1.64 9.51 10.57
CA HIS A 138 3.03 9.48 11.02
C HIS A 138 3.24 10.19 12.37
N GLY A 139 2.30 11.04 12.76
CA GLY A 139 2.30 11.75 14.05
C GLY A 139 1.81 10.91 15.22
N LEU A 140 1.25 9.72 14.98
CA LEU A 140 0.78 8.86 16.06
C LEU A 140 1.95 8.34 16.89
N PRO A 141 1.86 8.41 18.22
CA PRO A 141 2.86 7.79 19.09
C PRO A 141 2.77 6.26 18.97
N TYR A 142 3.90 5.63 18.75
CA TYR A 142 4.02 4.19 18.77
C TYR A 142 5.27 3.76 19.54
N ASN A 143 5.09 2.97 20.59
CA ASN A 143 6.18 2.41 21.36
C ASN A 143 6.33 0.91 21.06
N ARG A 144 7.30 0.59 20.23
CA ARG A 144 7.56 -0.78 19.81
C ARG A 144 7.92 -1.71 20.98
N GLU A 145 8.49 -1.22 22.07
CA GLU A 145 8.87 -2.03 23.23
C GLU A 145 7.67 -2.43 24.09
N GLU A 146 6.61 -1.62 24.05
CA GLU A 146 5.35 -1.91 24.74
C GLU A 146 4.45 -2.81 23.91
N ASP A 147 4.60 -2.79 22.58
CA ASP A 147 3.88 -3.67 21.66
C ASP A 147 4.53 -5.07 21.62
N ARG A 148 4.05 -5.97 22.49
CA ARG A 148 4.61 -7.32 22.71
C ARG A 148 3.78 -8.44 22.09
N GLY A 149 2.77 -8.13 21.29
CA GLY A 149 1.90 -9.13 20.66
C GLY A 149 2.62 -9.95 19.58
N GLU A 150 2.08 -11.12 19.24
CA GLU A 150 2.54 -11.93 18.11
C GLU A 150 2.35 -11.19 16.77
N ASP A 151 1.36 -10.33 16.70
CA ASP A 151 1.02 -9.52 15.53
C ASP A 151 1.74 -8.16 15.51
N ARG A 152 2.80 -8.00 16.28
CA ARG A 152 3.63 -6.81 16.38
C ARG A 152 4.15 -6.39 15.02
N LEU A 153 4.15 -5.08 14.74
CA LEU A 153 4.62 -4.55 13.47
C LEU A 153 6.08 -4.93 13.18
N TYR A 154 6.31 -5.39 11.95
CA TYR A 154 7.67 -5.66 11.47
C TYR A 154 8.49 -4.37 11.55
N PHE A 155 9.70 -4.49 12.07
CA PHE A 155 10.63 -3.38 12.20
C PHE A 155 11.55 -3.32 10.99
N ALA A 156 11.33 -2.37 10.11
CA ALA A 156 12.22 -2.08 8.99
C ALA A 156 13.50 -1.36 9.49
N LYS A 157 14.37 -2.13 10.17
CA LYS A 157 15.58 -1.60 10.80
C LYS A 157 16.56 -1.03 9.78
N ASP A 158 16.76 -1.75 8.70
CA ASP A 158 17.72 -1.42 7.63
C ASP A 158 17.00 -1.33 6.28
N PRO A 159 16.05 -0.36 6.11
CA PRO A 159 15.14 -0.34 4.97
C PRO A 159 15.86 -0.23 3.63
N LEU A 160 17.01 0.47 3.58
CA LEU A 160 17.79 0.62 2.35
C LEU A 160 18.42 -0.71 1.90
N VAL A 161 18.94 -1.49 2.87
CA VAL A 161 19.50 -2.82 2.59
C VAL A 161 18.41 -3.77 2.13
N GLU A 162 17.24 -3.76 2.78
CA GLU A 162 16.11 -4.62 2.43
C GLU A 162 15.61 -4.33 1.03
N MET A 163 15.39 -3.05 0.68
CA MET A 163 14.91 -2.62 -0.64
C MET A 163 15.92 -2.95 -1.76
N LEU A 164 17.23 -2.76 -1.53
CA LEU A 164 18.26 -3.13 -2.50
C LEU A 164 18.35 -4.65 -2.70
N SER A 165 18.26 -5.41 -1.62
CA SER A 165 18.32 -6.87 -1.66
C SER A 165 17.11 -7.47 -2.39
N GLU A 166 15.91 -6.95 -2.12
CA GLU A 166 14.70 -7.30 -2.85
C GLU A 166 14.87 -6.98 -4.34
N SER A 167 15.28 -5.76 -4.66
CA SER A 167 15.46 -5.30 -6.04
C SER A 167 16.47 -6.16 -6.80
N ALA A 168 17.58 -6.53 -6.17
CA ALA A 168 18.60 -7.40 -6.78
C ALA A 168 18.01 -8.79 -7.12
N ARG A 169 17.22 -9.37 -6.22
CA ARG A 169 16.53 -10.65 -6.49
C ARG A 169 15.56 -10.54 -7.65
N LEU A 170 14.75 -9.48 -7.70
CA LEU A 170 13.80 -9.23 -8.77
C LEU A 170 14.49 -9.01 -10.12
N GLN A 171 15.57 -8.21 -10.16
CA GLN A 171 16.38 -8.01 -11.37
C GLN A 171 17.02 -9.31 -11.84
N ARG A 172 17.45 -10.18 -10.93
CA ARG A 172 18.02 -11.48 -11.28
C ARG A 172 17.04 -12.39 -12.03
N VAL A 173 15.74 -12.35 -11.68
CA VAL A 173 14.69 -13.08 -12.40
C VAL A 173 14.59 -12.59 -13.85
N TYR A 174 14.65 -11.28 -14.07
CA TYR A 174 14.62 -10.68 -15.40
C TYR A 174 15.91 -10.99 -16.18
N GLU A 175 17.07 -10.82 -15.58
CA GLU A 175 18.40 -11.08 -16.16
C GLU A 175 18.52 -12.51 -16.72
N LEU A 176 18.01 -13.51 -16.00
CA LEU A 176 18.02 -14.91 -16.41
C LEU A 176 16.88 -15.28 -17.38
N SER A 177 16.04 -14.35 -17.73
CA SER A 177 14.88 -14.57 -18.58
C SER A 177 15.27 -14.55 -20.07
N PRO A 178 14.67 -15.41 -20.91
CA PRO A 178 14.81 -15.31 -22.36
C PRO A 178 14.15 -14.04 -22.95
N PHE A 179 13.44 -13.28 -22.14
CA PHE A 179 12.77 -12.02 -22.53
C PHE A 179 13.53 -10.77 -22.06
N MET A 180 14.75 -10.95 -21.52
CA MET A 180 15.59 -9.85 -21.08
C MET A 180 16.10 -9.05 -22.29
N GLU A 181 16.01 -7.73 -22.17
CA GLU A 181 16.56 -6.77 -23.12
C GLU A 181 17.77 -6.06 -22.50
N ASP A 182 18.95 -6.18 -23.11
CA ASP A 182 20.22 -5.63 -22.59
C ASP A 182 20.11 -4.13 -22.28
N SER A 183 19.44 -3.37 -23.16
CA SER A 183 19.24 -1.93 -22.99
C SER A 183 18.40 -1.58 -21.75
N VAL A 184 17.38 -2.37 -21.45
CA VAL A 184 16.54 -2.21 -20.26
C VAL A 184 17.31 -2.63 -19.01
N TYR A 185 17.88 -3.84 -19.03
CA TYR A 185 18.62 -4.36 -17.89
C TYR A 185 19.77 -3.45 -17.47
N SER A 186 20.55 -2.93 -18.43
CA SER A 186 21.66 -2.02 -18.14
C SER A 186 21.21 -0.75 -17.40
N ARG A 187 20.05 -0.21 -17.74
CA ARG A 187 19.47 0.98 -17.09
C ARG A 187 19.00 0.67 -15.68
N LEU A 188 18.27 -0.44 -15.49
CA LEU A 188 17.84 -0.89 -14.16
C LEU A 188 19.04 -1.13 -13.23
N HIS A 189 20.06 -1.81 -13.77
CA HIS A 189 21.27 -2.10 -13.01
C HIS A 189 22.08 -0.85 -12.66
N ALA A 190 22.11 0.15 -13.56
CA ALA A 190 22.74 1.45 -13.28
C ALA A 190 22.05 2.20 -12.14
N LEU A 191 20.71 2.20 -12.13
CA LEU A 191 19.95 2.79 -11.00
C LEU A 191 20.20 2.02 -9.70
N TRP A 192 20.22 0.69 -9.74
CA TRP A 192 20.54 -0.12 -8.56
C TRP A 192 21.95 0.17 -8.01
N LYS A 193 22.95 0.28 -8.89
CA LYS A 193 24.32 0.69 -8.49
C LYS A 193 24.34 2.05 -7.81
N LYS A 194 23.61 3.03 -8.37
CA LYS A 194 23.45 4.35 -7.72
C LYS A 194 22.86 4.21 -6.31
N GLY A 195 21.84 3.36 -6.13
CA GLY A 195 21.30 3.07 -4.79
C GLY A 195 22.35 2.47 -3.84
N VAL A 196 23.21 1.56 -4.34
CA VAL A 196 24.32 1.00 -3.53
C VAL A 196 25.34 2.09 -3.15
N GLU A 197 25.67 3.00 -4.06
CA GLU A 197 26.59 4.11 -3.79
C GLU A 197 26.05 5.09 -2.74
N GLU A 198 24.73 5.36 -2.77
CA GLU A 198 24.06 6.26 -1.83
C GLU A 198 23.75 5.61 -0.46
N LYS A 199 23.94 4.29 -0.31
CA LYS A 199 23.51 3.55 0.88
C LYS A 199 24.16 4.05 2.16
N GLU A 200 25.49 4.19 2.21
CA GLU A 200 26.22 4.61 3.43
C GLU A 200 25.84 6.03 3.84
N ARG A 201 25.67 6.95 2.87
CA ARG A 201 25.17 8.30 3.13
C ARG A 201 23.74 8.25 3.65
N GLY A 202 22.90 7.44 3.03
CA GLY A 202 21.51 7.27 3.42
C GLY A 202 21.33 6.74 4.84
N GLU A 203 22.09 5.73 5.25
CA GLU A 203 22.05 5.17 6.61
C GLU A 203 22.36 6.25 7.68
N LYS A 204 23.21 7.22 7.36
CA LYS A 204 23.53 8.34 8.25
C LYS A 204 22.43 9.40 8.32
N LEU A 205 21.56 9.46 7.33
CA LEU A 205 20.43 10.40 7.28
C LEU A 205 19.20 9.88 8.04
N LEU A 206 19.07 8.57 8.22
CA LEU A 206 17.88 7.95 8.82
C LEU A 206 18.07 7.83 10.34
N ARG A 207 17.32 8.62 11.09
CA ARG A 207 17.36 8.62 12.56
C ARG A 207 16.22 7.79 13.13
N GLN A 208 16.50 7.00 14.16
CA GLN A 208 15.52 6.08 14.73
C GLN A 208 14.33 6.80 15.39
N GLU A 209 14.53 7.98 15.93
CA GLU A 209 13.46 8.82 16.49
C GLU A 209 12.46 9.34 15.45
N GLU A 210 12.78 9.20 14.18
CA GLU A 210 11.91 9.55 13.05
C GLU A 210 11.08 8.34 12.53
N PHE A 211 11.19 7.19 13.22
CA PHE A 211 10.41 5.99 12.87
C PHE A 211 8.99 6.09 13.42
N CYS A 212 8.05 5.65 12.62
CA CYS A 212 6.62 5.64 12.91
C CYS A 212 5.94 4.46 12.23
N ILE A 213 4.62 4.36 12.32
CA ILE A 213 3.85 3.39 11.53
C ILE A 213 3.74 3.93 10.10
N ILE A 214 4.20 3.15 9.13
CA ILE A 214 4.15 3.46 7.70
C ILE A 214 3.30 2.44 6.94
N ASN A 215 2.71 2.86 5.81
CA ASN A 215 1.81 2.01 5.01
C ASN A 215 2.54 1.18 3.96
N THR A 216 3.54 1.75 3.28
CA THR A 216 4.35 1.14 2.20
C THR A 216 3.67 0.92 0.84
N GLU A 217 2.36 1.18 0.71
CA GLU A 217 1.60 1.02 -0.54
C GLU A 217 0.74 2.24 -0.90
N LEU A 218 1.36 3.40 -0.98
CA LEU A 218 0.72 4.69 -1.13
C LEU A 218 0.38 5.05 -2.60
N ASN A 219 -0.33 4.18 -3.32
CA ASN A 219 -0.85 4.56 -4.62
C ASN A 219 -2.14 5.39 -4.49
N SER A 220 -2.51 6.14 -5.55
CA SER A 220 -3.67 7.04 -5.54
C SER A 220 -4.99 6.35 -5.19
N GLY A 221 -5.14 5.06 -5.51
CA GLY A 221 -6.35 4.29 -5.25
C GLY A 221 -6.57 3.97 -3.77
N ASN A 222 -5.50 4.03 -2.97
CA ASN A 222 -5.59 3.76 -1.53
C ASN A 222 -5.95 5.02 -0.72
N PHE A 223 -5.98 6.20 -1.34
CA PHE A 223 -6.46 7.43 -0.73
C PHE A 223 -7.92 7.68 -1.12
N LEU A 224 -8.79 7.86 -0.14
CA LEU A 224 -10.19 8.20 -0.33
C LEU A 224 -10.42 9.69 -0.02
N MET A 225 -10.62 10.47 -1.08
CA MET A 225 -10.74 11.92 -1.02
C MET A 225 -12.19 12.38 -0.97
N ASN A 226 -12.51 13.25 -0.01
CA ASN A 226 -13.81 13.86 0.20
C ASN A 226 -13.66 15.39 0.21
N ARG A 227 -13.70 16.02 -0.96
CA ARG A 227 -13.34 17.43 -1.16
C ARG A 227 -14.29 18.45 -0.50
N GLU A 228 -15.42 18.03 0.02
CA GLU A 228 -16.47 18.92 0.58
C GLU A 228 -16.41 19.03 2.12
N GLY A 229 -15.22 19.18 2.70
CA GLY A 229 -15.06 19.36 4.15
C GLY A 229 -15.26 18.08 4.98
N LYS A 230 -15.44 16.93 4.33
CA LYS A 230 -15.43 15.62 4.98
C LYS A 230 -13.99 15.15 5.18
N LYS A 231 -13.79 14.19 6.07
CA LYS A 231 -12.48 13.59 6.30
C LYS A 231 -12.00 12.82 5.06
N ASN A 232 -10.70 12.88 4.82
CA ASN A 232 -9.99 12.08 3.81
C ASN A 232 -9.25 10.93 4.51
N TYR A 233 -9.10 9.80 3.83
CA TYR A 233 -8.63 8.57 4.46
C TYR A 233 -7.56 7.88 3.63
N LEU A 234 -6.76 7.05 4.29
CA LEU A 234 -5.86 6.08 3.69
C LEU A 234 -6.34 4.67 4.06
N VAL A 235 -6.56 3.85 3.07
CA VAL A 235 -7.01 2.46 3.22
C VAL A 235 -5.91 1.50 2.77
N ASP A 236 -6.19 0.18 2.90
CA ASP A 236 -5.28 -0.89 2.52
C ASP A 236 -4.02 -0.97 3.39
N TRP A 237 -4.25 -1.45 4.61
CA TRP A 237 -3.25 -1.61 5.66
C TRP A 237 -2.77 -3.06 5.79
N GLU A 238 -2.56 -3.76 4.67
CA GLU A 238 -2.12 -5.15 4.70
C GLU A 238 -0.61 -5.33 4.93
N LYS A 239 0.19 -4.27 4.69
CA LYS A 239 1.66 -4.30 4.86
C LYS A 239 2.23 -3.13 5.64
N PRO A 240 1.65 -2.74 6.78
CA PRO A 240 2.22 -1.68 7.59
C PRO A 240 3.54 -2.14 8.22
N LEU A 241 4.45 -1.21 8.40
CA LEU A 241 5.73 -1.44 9.07
C LEU A 241 5.94 -0.41 10.17
N TYR A 242 6.81 -0.71 11.12
CA TYR A 242 7.47 0.32 11.90
C TYR A 242 8.76 0.70 11.19
N GLY A 243 8.78 1.86 10.57
CA GLY A 243 9.84 2.31 9.69
C GLY A 243 9.96 3.83 9.63
N HIS A 244 10.93 4.32 8.89
CA HIS A 244 11.17 5.74 8.73
C HIS A 244 10.09 6.40 7.87
N PHE A 245 9.49 7.50 8.33
CA PHE A 245 8.37 8.17 7.64
C PHE A 245 8.70 8.56 6.17
N ALA A 246 9.96 8.90 5.89
CA ALA A 246 10.36 9.27 4.53
C ALA A 246 10.25 8.10 3.52
N GLN A 247 10.18 6.85 3.98
CA GLN A 247 9.90 5.71 3.12
C GLN A 247 8.52 5.83 2.46
N ASP A 248 7.50 6.20 3.24
CA ASP A 248 6.16 6.48 2.72
C ASP A 248 6.15 7.72 1.80
N LEU A 249 6.82 8.81 2.20
CA LEU A 249 6.89 10.01 1.36
C LEU A 249 7.58 9.71 0.03
N GLY A 250 8.70 9.00 0.06
CA GLY A 250 9.41 8.60 -1.15
C GLY A 250 8.61 7.64 -2.02
N HIS A 251 7.82 6.74 -1.42
CA HIS A 251 6.90 5.88 -2.18
C HIS A 251 5.79 6.70 -2.84
N PHE A 252 5.10 7.56 -2.08
CA PHE A 252 4.00 8.38 -2.58
C PHE A 252 4.41 9.31 -3.72
N LEU A 253 5.61 9.91 -3.63
CA LEU A 253 6.10 10.91 -4.57
C LEU A 253 6.88 10.31 -5.76
N SER A 254 7.22 9.02 -5.71
CA SER A 254 8.01 8.41 -6.78
C SER A 254 7.23 8.28 -8.09
N PRO A 255 7.87 8.51 -9.26
CA PRO A 255 7.23 8.31 -10.55
C PRO A 255 6.72 6.88 -10.75
N THR A 256 7.36 5.88 -10.13
CA THR A 256 6.92 4.50 -10.20
C THR A 256 5.63 4.23 -9.43
N THR A 257 5.24 5.08 -8.50
CA THR A 257 3.96 4.99 -7.78
C THR A 257 2.89 5.83 -8.47
N THR A 258 3.22 7.08 -8.79
CA THR A 258 2.24 8.00 -9.38
C THR A 258 1.77 7.54 -10.77
N PHE A 259 2.66 6.96 -11.55
CA PHE A 259 2.35 6.41 -12.88
C PHE A 259 1.54 5.10 -12.83
N TRP A 260 1.52 4.37 -11.71
CA TRP A 260 0.91 3.02 -11.66
C TRP A 260 -0.60 3.01 -11.94
N LYS A 261 -1.36 3.84 -11.23
CA LYS A 261 -2.83 3.93 -11.37
C LYS A 261 -3.27 5.11 -12.24
N THR A 262 -2.34 5.99 -12.59
CA THR A 262 -2.56 7.19 -13.41
C THR A 262 -1.44 7.29 -14.44
N ASP A 263 -1.43 8.27 -15.28
CA ASP A 263 -0.29 8.59 -16.17
C ASP A 263 0.46 9.83 -15.67
N TYR A 264 0.26 10.17 -14.38
CA TYR A 264 0.81 11.37 -13.78
C TYR A 264 2.24 11.15 -13.31
N ILE A 265 3.10 12.12 -13.54
CA ILE A 265 4.45 12.18 -12.98
C ILE A 265 4.62 13.58 -12.37
N LEU A 266 4.92 13.62 -11.08
CA LEU A 266 5.09 14.88 -10.36
C LEU A 266 6.28 15.68 -10.88
N SER A 267 6.09 16.98 -11.00
CA SER A 267 7.18 17.93 -11.23
C SER A 267 7.98 18.17 -9.92
N GLU A 268 9.20 18.67 -10.06
CA GLU A 268 10.03 19.07 -8.90
C GLU A 268 9.31 20.09 -8.00
N LYS A 269 8.55 21.01 -8.62
CA LYS A 269 7.79 22.01 -7.87
C LYS A 269 6.69 21.36 -7.04
N GLU A 270 5.96 20.40 -7.58
CA GLU A 270 4.89 19.70 -6.84
C GLU A 270 5.47 18.87 -5.69
N ILE A 271 6.60 18.19 -5.89
CA ILE A 271 7.32 17.47 -4.82
C ILE A 271 7.73 18.46 -3.73
N LYS A 272 8.33 19.59 -4.09
CA LYS A 272 8.73 20.63 -3.13
C LYS A 272 7.54 21.19 -2.37
N ASP A 273 6.49 21.60 -3.08
CA ASP A 273 5.26 22.16 -2.47
C ASP A 273 4.62 21.16 -1.50
N PHE A 274 4.63 19.86 -1.84
CA PHE A 274 4.17 18.78 -0.94
C PHE A 274 5.02 18.69 0.33
N LEU A 275 6.35 18.66 0.21
CA LEU A 275 7.26 18.56 1.35
C LEU A 275 7.21 19.79 2.25
N GLU A 276 7.07 21.00 1.68
CA GLU A 276 6.85 22.23 2.45
C GLU A 276 5.52 22.18 3.23
N HIS A 277 4.47 21.58 2.64
CA HIS A 277 3.20 21.42 3.32
C HIS A 277 3.29 20.38 4.44
N TYR A 278 3.88 19.22 4.16
CA TYR A 278 4.12 18.17 5.16
C TYR A 278 4.96 18.68 6.34
N GLN A 279 6.03 19.42 6.07
CA GLN A 279 6.91 20.01 7.07
C GLN A 279 6.17 20.99 8.01
N LYS A 280 5.24 21.81 7.48
CA LYS A 280 4.44 22.74 8.29
C LYS A 280 3.56 22.04 9.32
N CYS A 281 3.16 20.83 9.05
CA CYS A 281 2.34 20.01 9.93
C CYS A 281 3.19 19.18 10.93
N ARG A 282 4.52 19.15 10.74
CA ARG A 282 5.48 18.41 11.59
C ARG A 282 6.71 19.27 11.83
N ASP A 283 7.27 19.19 13.03
CA ASP A 283 8.51 19.91 13.39
C ASP A 283 9.74 19.18 12.85
N ILE A 284 9.97 19.28 11.54
CA ILE A 284 11.10 18.65 10.84
C ILE A 284 11.80 19.72 10.00
N GLU A 285 13.14 19.71 10.01
CA GLU A 285 13.93 20.59 9.17
C GLU A 285 13.77 20.26 7.68
N LEU A 286 13.33 21.24 6.86
CA LEU A 286 13.02 21.05 5.45
C LEU A 286 14.18 20.45 4.62
N PRO A 287 15.46 20.88 4.79
CA PRO A 287 16.56 20.28 4.05
C PRO A 287 16.74 18.78 4.35
N ALA A 288 16.65 18.38 5.62
CA ALA A 288 16.74 16.97 6.00
C ALA A 288 15.59 16.16 5.43
N LEU A 289 14.35 16.67 5.52
CA LEU A 289 13.15 16.06 4.91
C LEU A 289 13.31 15.85 3.41
N GLN A 290 13.86 16.85 2.69
CA GLN A 290 14.08 16.76 1.25
C GLN A 290 15.13 15.68 0.91
N GLU A 291 16.25 15.64 1.62
CA GLU A 291 17.29 14.63 1.39
C GLU A 291 16.83 13.22 1.69
N GLN A 292 16.14 13.00 2.81
CA GLN A 292 15.58 11.71 3.21
C GLN A 292 14.52 11.23 2.19
N THR A 293 13.64 12.12 1.77
CA THR A 293 12.59 11.79 0.80
C THR A 293 13.20 11.50 -0.58
N ALA A 294 14.16 12.29 -1.04
CA ALA A 294 14.86 12.07 -2.30
C ALA A 294 15.52 10.67 -2.34
N LEU A 295 16.17 10.29 -1.24
CA LEU A 295 16.75 8.96 -1.08
C LEU A 295 15.69 7.87 -1.29
N PHE A 296 14.56 7.94 -0.62
CA PHE A 296 13.52 6.94 -0.76
C PHE A 296 12.79 7.01 -2.11
N ILE A 297 12.73 8.16 -2.79
CA ILE A 297 12.26 8.20 -4.19
C ILE A 297 13.17 7.35 -5.08
N LEU A 298 14.51 7.48 -4.96
CA LEU A 298 15.45 6.64 -5.70
C LEU A 298 15.22 5.16 -5.44
N TYR A 299 15.12 4.77 -4.17
CA TYR A 299 14.96 3.36 -3.79
C TYR A 299 13.60 2.79 -4.22
N ASN A 300 12.52 3.56 -4.18
CA ASN A 300 11.22 3.15 -4.71
C ASN A 300 11.22 3.06 -6.25
N CYS A 301 11.95 3.93 -6.95
CA CYS A 301 12.16 3.79 -8.39
C CYS A 301 12.89 2.49 -8.73
N ILE A 302 13.98 2.18 -8.02
CA ILE A 302 14.73 0.93 -8.21
C ILE A 302 13.84 -0.28 -7.97
N ARG A 303 13.10 -0.30 -6.85
CA ARG A 303 12.19 -1.39 -6.47
C ARG A 303 11.06 -1.56 -7.47
N GLY A 304 10.37 -0.47 -7.82
CA GLY A 304 9.23 -0.50 -8.74
C GLY A 304 9.60 -0.97 -10.14
N LEU A 305 10.73 -0.49 -10.69
CA LEU A 305 11.24 -0.96 -11.99
C LEU A 305 11.69 -2.42 -11.94
N SER A 306 12.34 -2.83 -10.85
CA SER A 306 12.77 -4.22 -10.67
C SER A 306 11.59 -5.18 -10.60
N TRP A 307 10.52 -4.78 -9.89
CA TRP A 307 9.27 -5.53 -9.85
C TRP A 307 8.62 -5.62 -11.22
N CYS A 308 8.54 -4.53 -11.97
CA CYS A 308 7.98 -4.54 -13.32
C CYS A 308 8.77 -5.46 -14.26
N ALA A 309 10.11 -5.50 -14.17
CA ALA A 309 10.95 -6.38 -14.98
C ALA A 309 10.72 -7.86 -14.65
N MET A 310 10.63 -8.20 -13.35
CA MET A 310 10.27 -9.54 -12.91
C MET A 310 8.86 -9.92 -13.38
N ALA A 311 7.86 -9.06 -13.12
CA ALA A 311 6.47 -9.30 -13.51
C ALA A 311 6.31 -9.45 -15.03
N TYR A 312 7.03 -8.65 -15.85
CA TYR A 312 7.08 -8.82 -17.29
C TYR A 312 7.50 -10.23 -17.70
N THR A 313 8.53 -10.76 -17.02
CA THR A 313 9.02 -12.13 -17.27
C THR A 313 7.94 -13.17 -16.96
N GLU A 314 7.24 -13.02 -15.85
CA GLU A 314 6.16 -13.95 -15.44
C GLU A 314 4.98 -13.91 -16.40
N TYR A 315 4.54 -12.73 -16.81
CA TYR A 315 3.47 -12.58 -17.80
C TYR A 315 3.85 -13.24 -19.15
N LYS A 316 5.09 -13.07 -19.58
CA LYS A 316 5.59 -13.69 -20.83
C LYS A 316 5.70 -15.20 -20.74
N LYS A 317 5.94 -15.78 -19.57
CA LYS A 317 5.95 -17.23 -19.35
C LYS A 317 4.55 -17.87 -19.31
N GLY A 318 3.50 -17.07 -19.22
CA GLY A 318 2.12 -17.56 -19.14
C GLY A 318 1.65 -17.75 -17.71
N ARG A 319 1.52 -16.70 -16.97
CA ARG A 319 0.89 -16.67 -15.63
C ARG A 319 -0.58 -17.09 -15.71
N ASP A 320 -1.06 -17.89 -14.74
CA ASP A 320 -2.44 -18.43 -14.71
C ASP A 320 -3.52 -17.34 -14.69
N LEU A 321 -3.23 -16.22 -14.01
CA LEU A 321 -4.11 -15.04 -13.99
C LEU A 321 -3.44 -13.90 -14.75
N GLN A 322 -3.94 -13.61 -15.95
CA GLN A 322 -3.47 -12.50 -16.76
C GLN A 322 -4.48 -11.36 -16.74
N ASN A 323 -4.00 -10.15 -16.42
CA ASN A 323 -4.73 -8.91 -16.58
C ASN A 323 -4.00 -8.09 -17.65
N GLU A 324 -4.63 -7.94 -18.82
CA GLU A 324 -4.02 -7.26 -19.98
C GLU A 324 -3.69 -5.80 -19.67
N ASP A 325 -4.55 -5.07 -18.97
CA ASP A 325 -4.30 -3.66 -18.61
C ASP A 325 -3.06 -3.54 -17.70
N THR A 326 -2.93 -4.43 -16.71
CA THR A 326 -1.73 -4.52 -15.85
C THR A 326 -0.49 -4.84 -16.68
N PHE A 327 -0.59 -5.78 -17.63
CA PHE A 327 0.55 -6.13 -18.48
C PHE A 327 0.97 -5.00 -19.40
N GLN A 328 0.03 -4.26 -19.98
CA GLN A 328 0.35 -3.07 -20.78
C GLN A 328 1.04 -2.00 -19.93
N LYS A 329 0.58 -1.82 -18.69
CA LYS A 329 1.22 -0.89 -17.75
C LYS A 329 2.65 -1.32 -17.42
N ILE A 330 2.87 -2.59 -17.10
CA ILE A 330 4.21 -3.15 -16.86
C ILE A 330 5.14 -2.91 -18.06
N LYS A 331 4.66 -3.13 -19.29
CA LYS A 331 5.44 -2.85 -20.52
C LYS A 331 5.80 -1.37 -20.60
N ALA A 332 4.88 -0.47 -20.28
CA ALA A 332 5.14 0.97 -20.32
C ALA A 332 6.27 1.39 -19.37
N TYR A 333 6.41 0.73 -18.21
CA TYR A 333 7.52 0.97 -17.26
C TYR A 333 8.89 0.64 -17.83
N LEU A 334 8.98 -0.36 -18.70
CA LEU A 334 10.23 -0.82 -19.30
C LEU A 334 10.56 -0.13 -20.62
N GLN A 335 9.70 0.79 -21.07
CA GLN A 335 9.91 1.54 -22.31
C GLN A 335 10.68 2.85 -22.09
N ASN A 336 11.38 3.28 -23.14
CA ASN A 336 12.20 4.49 -23.12
C ASN A 336 11.53 5.75 -22.56
N PRO A 337 10.31 6.14 -22.92
CA PRO A 337 9.74 7.39 -22.40
C PRO A 337 9.67 7.40 -20.86
N PHE A 338 9.27 6.30 -20.23
CA PHE A 338 9.15 6.22 -18.77
C PHE A 338 10.50 6.05 -18.09
N LEU A 339 11.34 5.11 -18.56
CA LEU A 339 12.68 4.91 -18.00
C LEU A 339 13.51 6.21 -18.02
N THR A 340 13.44 6.98 -19.09
CA THR A 340 14.14 8.27 -19.18
C THR A 340 13.63 9.27 -18.14
N LYS A 341 12.31 9.36 -17.94
CA LYS A 341 11.73 10.24 -16.91
C LYS A 341 12.15 9.83 -15.48
N VAL A 342 12.22 8.54 -15.21
CA VAL A 342 12.72 8.03 -13.91
C VAL A 342 14.19 8.41 -13.70
N GLU A 343 15.03 8.19 -14.70
CA GLU A 343 16.45 8.56 -14.62
C GLU A 343 16.67 10.06 -14.43
N GLU A 344 15.90 10.89 -15.16
CA GLU A 344 15.93 12.35 -15.00
C GLU A 344 15.49 12.78 -13.60
N CYS A 345 14.41 12.18 -13.07
CA CYS A 345 13.96 12.40 -11.70
C CYS A 345 15.07 12.07 -10.70
N CYS A 346 15.65 10.87 -10.80
CA CYS A 346 16.72 10.43 -9.90
C CYS A 346 18.02 11.25 -10.03
N LYS A 347 18.33 11.82 -11.21
CA LYS A 347 19.50 12.71 -11.39
C LYS A 347 19.32 14.07 -10.75
N LYS A 348 18.11 14.60 -10.75
CA LYS A 348 17.81 15.94 -10.21
C LYS A 348 17.71 15.97 -8.68
N LEU A 349 17.44 14.82 -8.07
CA LEU A 349 17.34 14.67 -6.62
C LEU A 349 18.71 14.54 -5.93
N PHE A 350 19.75 14.21 -6.68
CA PHE A 350 21.15 14.00 -6.26
C PHE A 350 22.11 14.76 -7.19
#